data_809c5458e72eb0732889965b6bd6e0d2
#
_entry.id   809c5458e72eb0732889965b6bd6e0d2
#
_cell.length_a   1.000
_cell.length_b   1.000
_cell.length_c   1.000
_cell.angle_alpha   90.00
_cell.angle_beta   90.00
_cell.angle_gamma   90.00
#
_symmetry.space_group_name_H-M   'P 1'
#
loop_
_entity.id
_entity.type
_entity.pdbx_description
1 polymer ?
#
loop_
_entity_poly.entity_id
_entity_poly.type
_entity_poly.pdbx_seq_one_letter_code
_entity_poly.pdbx_strand_id
1 'polypeptide(L)'
;MAIIYIDEGKGIDAHDTQGTEAAPFKSLSQAYLERGPDDEYQVKKKDGEEYKPAAKSALKKAASYADQQRKKRDAAAKRAEKEAHEKAALEAAIEQAKSIKITEDPALPEAVLINIAEADPRVVGQLRKSSDEPKEGVLRVRVQGRVQRVAKQGGLIFVTLRRGLNLMQCLLSGKLAKTYDALTLARETSMEFYGELWEVPAGAHAPLDRELHADYFRIIAKAPGGDDSFVNRVPEDADSNTLLNLRHLALRCDKPRAIMFVRDVLESAFHTAYRELDFKKVSPPALVQTQVEGGATLFTLNYYGEKAFLTQSSQLYLETVLPSLGDVYCIEKSFRAEKSLTRRHVSHLIPHMSLALA
;
A
#
# COMPACT_ATOMS: atom_id res chain seq x y z
N MET A 1 -8.20 45.58 28.82
CA MET A 1 -7.05 45.43 27.90
C MET A 1 -5.81 45.17 28.76
N ALA A 2 -5.24 44.00 28.64
CA ALA A 2 -3.97 43.65 29.25
C ALA A 2 -2.83 43.98 28.28
N ILE A 3 -1.66 44.35 28.81
CA ILE A 3 -0.46 44.50 27.98
C ILE A 3 0.23 43.15 27.91
N ILE A 4 0.37 42.62 26.69
CA ILE A 4 1.00 41.31 26.43
C ILE A 4 2.39 41.55 25.84
N TYR A 5 3.38 40.96 26.47
CA TYR A 5 4.78 41.13 26.11
C TYR A 5 5.27 39.98 25.23
N ILE A 6 5.98 40.32 24.18
CA ILE A 6 6.60 39.38 23.24
C ILE A 6 8.09 39.65 23.13
N ASP A 7 8.93 38.70 23.43
CA ASP A 7 10.39 38.77 23.26
C ASP A 7 10.84 37.66 22.29
N GLU A 8 11.14 38.05 21.05
CA GLU A 8 11.55 37.09 20.00
C GLU A 8 12.87 36.38 20.34
N GLY A 9 13.68 36.92 21.24
CA GLY A 9 14.95 36.31 21.68
C GLY A 9 14.81 35.34 22.86
N LYS A 10 14.10 35.77 23.91
CA LYS A 10 14.02 35.02 25.20
C LYS A 10 12.64 34.49 25.53
N GLY A 11 11.61 34.84 24.78
CA GLY A 11 10.25 34.41 25.02
C GLY A 11 10.03 32.89 24.79
N ILE A 12 8.95 32.38 25.38
CA ILE A 12 8.54 30.97 25.28
C ILE A 12 7.10 30.89 24.75
N ASP A 13 6.88 30.11 23.72
CA ASP A 13 5.55 29.83 23.19
C ASP A 13 4.98 28.52 23.82
N ALA A 14 4.80 28.53 25.15
CA ALA A 14 4.15 27.47 25.87
C ALA A 14 2.69 27.82 26.18
N HIS A 15 1.84 26.81 26.29
CA HIS A 15 0.40 26.97 26.55
C HIS A 15 0.07 27.74 27.85
N ASP A 16 1.00 27.75 28.84
CA ASP A 16 0.85 28.38 30.13
C ASP A 16 1.54 29.74 30.22
N THR A 17 2.08 30.26 29.13
CA THR A 17 2.79 31.56 29.12
C THR A 17 1.81 32.68 29.39
N GLN A 18 2.08 33.45 30.44
CA GLN A 18 1.18 34.55 30.88
C GLN A 18 1.29 35.80 30.01
N GLY A 19 2.36 35.95 29.24
CA GLY A 19 2.59 37.16 28.42
C GLY A 19 2.93 38.37 29.23
N THR A 20 3.47 38.21 30.45
CA THR A 20 3.98 39.26 31.30
C THR A 20 5.41 39.61 30.91
N GLU A 21 5.92 40.77 31.39
CA GLU A 21 7.30 41.16 31.13
C GLU A 21 8.34 40.14 31.64
N ALA A 22 8.00 39.45 32.76
CA ALA A 22 8.84 38.41 33.32
C ALA A 22 8.75 37.06 32.57
N ALA A 23 7.62 36.78 31.89
CA ALA A 23 7.37 35.57 31.13
C ALA A 23 6.70 35.89 29.77
N PRO A 24 7.46 36.50 28.84
CA PRO A 24 6.92 36.95 27.56
C PRO A 24 6.71 35.79 26.59
N PHE A 25 5.79 35.96 25.64
CA PHE A 25 5.67 35.07 24.48
C PHE A 25 6.86 35.21 23.53
N LYS A 26 7.21 34.15 22.83
CA LYS A 26 8.25 34.21 21.81
C LYS A 26 7.72 34.76 20.49
N SER A 27 6.48 34.45 20.12
CA SER A 27 5.91 34.91 18.87
C SER A 27 4.61 35.69 19.07
N LEU A 28 4.44 36.75 18.29
CA LEU A 28 3.22 37.55 18.26
C LEU A 28 2.01 36.70 17.80
N SER A 29 2.24 35.75 16.89
CA SER A 29 1.19 34.91 16.37
C SER A 29 0.61 33.97 17.43
N GLN A 30 1.47 33.42 18.29
CA GLN A 30 1.02 32.57 19.39
C GLN A 30 0.35 33.39 20.48
N ALA A 31 0.93 34.54 20.86
CA ALA A 31 0.34 35.46 21.82
C ALA A 31 -1.09 35.88 21.40
N TYR A 32 -1.27 36.21 20.13
CA TYR A 32 -2.57 36.60 19.58
C TYR A 32 -3.57 35.42 19.52
N LEU A 33 -3.09 34.21 19.28
CA LEU A 33 -3.93 33.00 19.30
C LEU A 33 -4.49 32.72 20.71
N GLU A 34 -3.68 32.89 21.74
CA GLU A 34 -4.03 32.62 23.15
C GLU A 34 -4.85 33.72 23.79
N ARG A 35 -4.52 34.99 23.50
CA ARG A 35 -5.11 36.17 24.19
C ARG A 35 -6.22 36.88 23.39
N GLY A 36 -6.14 36.86 22.06
CA GLY A 36 -7.18 37.44 21.20
C GLY A 36 -6.93 38.89 20.76
N PRO A 37 -7.93 39.55 20.17
CA PRO A 37 -7.78 40.85 19.56
C PRO A 37 -7.86 42.03 20.54
N ASP A 38 -8.34 41.82 21.78
CA ASP A 38 -8.72 42.89 22.70
C ASP A 38 -7.56 43.39 23.59
N ASP A 39 -6.40 42.75 23.50
CA ASP A 39 -5.22 43.11 24.30
C ASP A 39 -4.20 43.93 23.51
N GLU A 40 -3.37 44.66 24.20
CA GLU A 40 -2.30 45.48 23.63
C GLU A 40 -1.00 44.67 23.58
N TYR A 41 -0.37 44.59 22.41
CA TYR A 41 0.82 43.76 22.18
C TYR A 41 2.08 44.60 22.08
N GLN A 42 3.07 44.31 22.92
CA GLN A 42 4.37 44.92 22.92
C GLN A 42 5.48 43.93 22.53
N VAL A 43 6.27 44.27 21.51
CA VAL A 43 7.26 43.38 20.90
C VAL A 43 8.66 43.92 21.09
N LYS A 44 9.56 43.04 21.50
CA LYS A 44 11.00 43.23 21.56
C LYS A 44 11.69 42.23 20.63
N LYS A 45 12.49 42.72 19.67
CA LYS A 45 13.10 41.86 18.63
C LYS A 45 14.52 41.41 18.97
N LYS A 46 15.29 42.24 19.70
CA LYS A 46 16.66 41.93 20.04
C LYS A 46 16.93 42.18 21.51
N ASP A 47 17.85 41.41 22.07
CA ASP A 47 18.30 41.60 23.45
C ASP A 47 18.89 43.01 23.63
N GLY A 48 18.43 43.75 24.65
CA GLY A 48 18.85 45.14 24.91
C GLY A 48 17.98 46.23 24.27
N GLU A 49 16.99 45.89 23.44
CA GLU A 49 16.00 46.83 22.92
C GLU A 49 14.85 47.07 23.93
N GLU A 50 14.20 48.21 23.84
CA GLU A 50 12.96 48.47 24.58
C GLU A 50 11.75 47.84 23.89
N TYR A 51 10.71 47.51 24.67
CA TYR A 51 9.43 47.05 24.14
C TYR A 51 8.72 48.14 23.34
N LYS A 52 8.25 47.84 22.15
CA LYS A 52 7.53 48.75 21.26
C LYS A 52 6.17 48.15 20.87
N PRO A 53 5.14 49.00 20.68
CA PRO A 53 3.85 48.51 20.21
C PRO A 53 3.96 47.70 18.92
N ALA A 54 3.23 46.60 18.83
CA ALA A 54 3.24 45.73 17.64
C ALA A 54 2.74 46.48 16.40
N ALA A 55 3.44 46.36 15.29
CA ALA A 55 3.06 46.97 14.03
C ALA A 55 1.71 46.48 13.53
N LYS A 56 0.87 47.34 12.98
CA LYS A 56 -0.46 46.98 12.44
C LYS A 56 -0.42 45.86 11.41
N SER A 57 0.63 45.80 10.57
CA SER A 57 0.83 44.71 9.61
C SER A 57 1.16 43.36 10.27
N ALA A 58 1.89 43.38 11.40
CA ALA A 58 2.20 42.17 12.17
C ALA A 58 0.96 41.64 12.90
N LEU A 59 0.15 42.54 13.47
CA LEU A 59 -1.13 42.18 14.07
C LEU A 59 -2.11 41.54 13.06
N LYS A 60 -2.20 42.09 11.82
CA LYS A 60 -3.00 41.48 10.77
C LYS A 60 -2.54 40.06 10.42
N LYS A 61 -1.23 39.81 10.35
CA LYS A 61 -0.68 38.44 10.11
C LYS A 61 -0.96 37.54 11.29
N ALA A 62 -0.82 38.01 12.52
CA ALA A 62 -1.13 37.24 13.72
C ALA A 62 -2.62 36.87 13.79
N ALA A 63 -3.51 37.78 13.47
CA ALA A 63 -4.95 37.56 13.40
C ALA A 63 -5.29 36.47 12.33
N SER A 64 -4.73 36.59 11.11
CA SER A 64 -4.94 35.59 10.06
C SER A 64 -4.42 34.23 10.47
N TYR A 65 -3.27 34.14 11.13
CA TYR A 65 -2.74 32.91 11.68
C TYR A 65 -3.67 32.29 12.76
N ALA A 66 -4.13 33.10 13.69
CA ALA A 66 -5.05 32.67 14.74
C ALA A 66 -6.36 32.13 14.16
N ASP A 67 -6.94 32.80 13.17
CA ASP A 67 -8.15 32.36 12.48
C ASP A 67 -7.95 31.03 11.74
N GLN A 68 -6.80 30.86 11.10
CA GLN A 68 -6.48 29.59 10.45
C GLN A 68 -6.32 28.45 11.47
N GLN A 69 -5.67 28.68 12.60
CA GLN A 69 -5.50 27.67 13.65
C GLN A 69 -6.84 27.33 14.32
N ARG A 70 -7.68 28.32 14.58
CA ARG A 70 -9.05 28.08 15.11
C ARG A 70 -9.87 27.24 14.14
N LYS A 71 -9.91 27.59 12.86
CA LYS A 71 -10.58 26.79 11.83
C LYS A 71 -10.06 25.35 11.73
N LYS A 72 -8.74 25.16 11.86
CA LYS A 72 -8.15 23.80 11.90
C LYS A 72 -8.57 23.03 13.14
N ARG A 73 -8.58 23.66 14.32
CA ARG A 73 -9.02 23.04 15.57
C ARG A 73 -10.49 22.66 15.51
N ASP A 74 -11.35 23.54 15.02
CA ASP A 74 -12.79 23.30 14.87
C ASP A 74 -13.07 22.20 13.85
N ALA A 75 -12.35 22.17 12.74
CA ALA A 75 -12.47 21.10 11.74
C ALA A 75 -11.98 19.76 12.31
N ALA A 76 -10.89 19.76 13.08
CA ALA A 76 -10.38 18.56 13.75
C ALA A 76 -11.36 18.05 14.83
N ALA A 77 -11.94 18.96 15.64
CA ALA A 77 -12.94 18.60 16.65
C ALA A 77 -14.21 17.99 16.02
N LYS A 78 -14.75 18.66 14.97
CA LYS A 78 -15.91 18.13 14.22
C LYS A 78 -15.61 16.77 13.57
N ARG A 79 -14.39 16.59 13.08
CA ARG A 79 -13.98 15.30 12.51
C ARG A 79 -13.89 14.23 13.59
N ALA A 80 -13.29 14.52 14.74
CA ALA A 80 -13.20 13.60 15.86
C ALA A 80 -14.59 13.21 16.42
N GLU A 81 -15.51 14.18 16.52
CA GLU A 81 -16.88 13.93 16.95
C GLU A 81 -17.64 13.04 15.96
N LYS A 82 -17.50 13.31 14.66
CA LYS A 82 -18.07 12.47 13.60
C LYS A 82 -17.52 11.05 13.62
N GLU A 83 -16.19 10.90 13.76
CA GLU A 83 -15.51 9.60 13.86
C GLU A 83 -15.97 8.83 15.12
N ALA A 84 -16.13 9.51 16.25
CA ALA A 84 -16.66 8.89 17.48
C ALA A 84 -18.11 8.41 17.32
N HIS A 85 -18.95 9.22 16.69
CA HIS A 85 -20.34 8.85 16.42
C HIS A 85 -20.44 7.69 15.43
N GLU A 86 -19.66 7.70 14.36
CA GLU A 86 -19.60 6.61 13.37
C GLU A 86 -19.08 5.31 14.02
N LYS A 87 -18.10 5.40 14.91
CA LYS A 87 -17.59 4.25 15.67
C LYS A 87 -18.65 3.66 16.59
N ALA A 88 -19.35 4.47 17.36
CA ALA A 88 -20.42 4.01 18.24
C ALA A 88 -21.57 3.36 17.45
N ALA A 89 -21.97 3.96 16.32
CA ALA A 89 -22.97 3.40 15.43
C ALA A 89 -22.53 2.04 14.84
N LEU A 90 -21.26 1.92 14.48
CA LEU A 90 -20.68 0.67 13.97
C LEU A 90 -20.67 -0.42 15.05
N GLU A 91 -20.29 -0.09 16.28
CA GLU A 91 -20.29 -1.03 17.41
C GLU A 91 -21.70 -1.56 17.70
N ALA A 92 -22.71 -0.68 17.69
CA ALA A 92 -24.10 -1.08 17.84
C ALA A 92 -24.58 -1.97 16.68
N ALA A 93 -24.20 -1.65 15.44
CA ALA A 93 -24.53 -2.45 14.27
C ALA A 93 -23.85 -3.83 14.32
N ILE A 94 -22.60 -3.93 14.80
CA ILE A 94 -21.89 -5.19 14.97
C ILE A 94 -22.57 -6.09 16.01
N GLU A 95 -23.08 -5.52 17.11
CA GLU A 95 -23.79 -6.31 18.12
C GLU A 95 -25.08 -6.92 17.55
N GLN A 96 -25.86 -6.14 16.81
CA GLN A 96 -27.06 -6.62 16.13
C GLN A 96 -26.73 -7.68 15.05
N ALA A 97 -25.61 -7.50 14.37
CA ALA A 97 -25.17 -8.39 13.29
C ALA A 97 -24.82 -9.82 13.75
N LYS A 98 -24.50 -10.03 15.03
CA LYS A 98 -24.17 -11.36 15.59
C LYS A 98 -25.32 -12.36 15.42
N SER A 99 -26.57 -11.89 15.38
CA SER A 99 -27.75 -12.72 15.18
C SER A 99 -28.02 -13.06 13.70
N ILE A 100 -27.40 -12.35 12.76
CA ILE A 100 -27.69 -12.48 11.33
C ILE A 100 -26.85 -13.61 10.74
N LYS A 101 -27.48 -14.73 10.43
CA LYS A 101 -26.87 -15.83 9.69
C LYS A 101 -27.30 -15.79 8.23
N ILE A 102 -26.35 -16.07 7.36
CA ILE A 102 -26.58 -16.26 5.91
C ILE A 102 -26.31 -17.71 5.55
N THR A 103 -27.09 -18.22 4.64
CA THR A 103 -26.92 -19.53 4.03
C THR A 103 -27.06 -19.34 2.52
N GLU A 104 -26.34 -20.14 1.77
CA GLU A 104 -26.53 -20.17 0.32
C GLU A 104 -27.93 -20.64 0.00
N ASP A 105 -28.61 -19.97 -0.93
CA ASP A 105 -29.97 -20.34 -1.34
C ASP A 105 -29.88 -21.55 -2.26
N PRO A 106 -30.45 -22.70 -1.87
CA PRO A 106 -30.42 -23.92 -2.68
C PRO A 106 -31.27 -23.83 -3.95
N ALA A 107 -32.15 -22.83 -4.08
CA ALA A 107 -32.95 -22.58 -5.28
C ALA A 107 -32.15 -21.89 -6.40
N LEU A 108 -31.00 -21.28 -6.07
CA LEU A 108 -30.13 -20.66 -7.06
C LEU A 108 -29.33 -21.69 -7.85
N PRO A 109 -29.01 -21.42 -9.12
CA PRO A 109 -28.13 -22.29 -9.91
C PRO A 109 -26.77 -22.49 -9.25
N GLU A 110 -26.17 -23.66 -9.49
CA GLU A 110 -24.80 -23.91 -9.04
C GLU A 110 -23.83 -22.86 -9.62
N ALA A 111 -23.00 -22.26 -8.76
CA ALA A 111 -22.10 -21.20 -9.15
C ALA A 111 -20.81 -21.78 -9.78
N VAL A 112 -20.49 -21.33 -10.98
CA VAL A 112 -19.29 -21.76 -11.71
C VAL A 112 -18.06 -21.03 -11.15
N LEU A 113 -17.04 -21.79 -10.71
CA LEU A 113 -15.77 -21.20 -10.27
C LEU A 113 -15.02 -20.62 -11.47
N ILE A 114 -14.73 -19.32 -11.40
CA ILE A 114 -13.92 -18.62 -12.39
C ILE A 114 -12.74 -17.93 -11.74
N ASN A 115 -11.66 -17.74 -12.49
CA ASN A 115 -10.61 -16.79 -12.09
C ASN A 115 -11.07 -15.36 -12.32
N ILE A 116 -10.59 -14.42 -11.50
CA ILE A 116 -10.89 -12.99 -11.69
C ILE A 116 -10.47 -12.51 -13.09
N ALA A 117 -9.35 -13.02 -13.62
CA ALA A 117 -8.90 -12.72 -14.98
C ALA A 117 -9.87 -13.20 -16.08
N GLU A 118 -10.62 -14.26 -15.80
CA GLU A 118 -11.58 -14.88 -16.72
C GLU A 118 -12.98 -14.24 -16.66
N ALA A 119 -13.17 -13.29 -15.75
CA ALA A 119 -14.42 -12.53 -15.62
C ALA A 119 -14.65 -11.58 -16.81
N ASP A 120 -14.24 -11.98 -18.01
CA ASP A 120 -14.51 -11.29 -19.26
C ASP A 120 -15.89 -11.72 -19.78
N PRO A 121 -16.75 -10.77 -20.23
CA PRO A 121 -18.06 -11.08 -20.82
C PRO A 121 -18.00 -12.09 -21.97
N ARG A 122 -16.90 -12.09 -22.71
CA ARG A 122 -16.68 -13.05 -23.81
C ARG A 122 -16.54 -14.50 -23.35
N VAL A 123 -16.13 -14.69 -22.09
CA VAL A 123 -15.89 -16.01 -21.48
C VAL A 123 -17.08 -16.44 -20.62
N VAL A 124 -17.70 -15.48 -19.92
CA VAL A 124 -18.73 -15.74 -18.88
C VAL A 124 -20.15 -15.52 -19.40
N GLY A 125 -20.29 -15.10 -20.67
CA GLY A 125 -21.59 -14.75 -21.26
C GLY A 125 -21.94 -13.27 -21.05
N GLN A 126 -23.20 -12.93 -21.31
CA GLN A 126 -23.64 -11.54 -21.25
C GLN A 126 -23.62 -10.99 -19.83
N LEU A 127 -22.98 -9.85 -19.65
CA LEU A 127 -23.09 -9.07 -18.42
C LEU A 127 -24.52 -8.54 -18.26
N ARG A 128 -24.96 -8.49 -17.03
CA ARG A 128 -26.25 -7.87 -16.68
C ARG A 128 -26.09 -6.36 -16.62
N LYS A 129 -27.03 -5.63 -17.20
CA LYS A 129 -27.09 -4.17 -17.11
C LYS A 129 -28.00 -3.78 -15.94
N SER A 130 -27.75 -2.66 -15.32
CA SER A 130 -28.55 -2.16 -14.20
C SER A 130 -30.03 -1.94 -14.53
N SER A 131 -30.38 -1.83 -15.82
CA SER A 131 -31.74 -1.68 -16.34
C SER A 131 -32.42 -3.00 -16.71
N ASP A 132 -31.71 -4.12 -16.64
CA ASP A 132 -32.25 -5.40 -17.10
C ASP A 132 -33.11 -6.08 -16.03
N GLU A 133 -34.29 -6.57 -16.43
CA GLU A 133 -35.08 -7.51 -15.62
C GLU A 133 -34.32 -8.86 -15.48
N PRO A 134 -34.64 -9.68 -14.45
CA PRO A 134 -34.05 -11.00 -14.31
C PRO A 134 -34.20 -11.80 -15.60
N LYS A 135 -33.06 -12.04 -16.28
CA LYS A 135 -33.06 -12.85 -17.51
C LYS A 135 -32.70 -14.28 -17.16
N GLU A 136 -33.48 -15.23 -17.71
CA GLU A 136 -33.07 -16.62 -17.71
C GLU A 136 -31.75 -16.77 -18.46
N GLY A 137 -30.80 -17.52 -17.87
CA GLY A 137 -29.51 -17.85 -18.50
C GLY A 137 -28.31 -16.97 -18.10
N VAL A 138 -28.45 -16.06 -17.13
CA VAL A 138 -27.28 -15.38 -16.57
C VAL A 138 -26.46 -16.36 -15.73
N LEU A 139 -25.15 -16.44 -16.01
CA LEU A 139 -24.27 -17.34 -15.31
C LEU A 139 -24.00 -16.85 -13.88
N ARG A 140 -24.41 -17.63 -12.89
CA ARG A 140 -23.98 -17.44 -11.51
C ARG A 140 -22.54 -17.90 -11.36
N VAL A 141 -21.66 -17.03 -10.89
CA VAL A 141 -20.23 -17.30 -10.77
C VAL A 141 -19.78 -17.32 -9.32
N ARG A 142 -18.70 -18.05 -9.06
CA ARG A 142 -17.97 -18.04 -7.80
C ARG A 142 -16.56 -17.55 -8.05
N VAL A 143 -16.13 -16.56 -7.30
CA VAL A 143 -14.77 -16.01 -7.35
C VAL A 143 -14.10 -16.12 -5.99
N GLN A 144 -12.81 -16.43 -5.99
CA GLN A 144 -12.00 -16.54 -4.78
C GLN A 144 -10.85 -15.54 -4.80
N GLY A 145 -10.51 -15.00 -3.63
CA GLY A 145 -9.38 -14.10 -3.51
C GLY A 145 -9.17 -13.58 -2.10
N ARG A 146 -8.29 -12.60 -1.99
CA ARG A 146 -8.02 -11.86 -0.76
C ARG A 146 -8.61 -10.47 -0.84
N VAL A 147 -9.15 -10.01 0.26
CA VAL A 147 -9.69 -8.65 0.39
C VAL A 147 -8.54 -7.64 0.26
N GLN A 148 -8.58 -6.82 -0.79
CA GLN A 148 -7.64 -5.72 -0.99
C GLN A 148 -8.13 -4.44 -0.32
N ARG A 149 -9.42 -4.14 -0.47
CA ARG A 149 -10.07 -2.94 0.06
C ARG A 149 -11.52 -3.22 0.43
N VAL A 150 -11.99 -2.56 1.47
CA VAL A 150 -13.42 -2.53 1.85
C VAL A 150 -13.85 -1.07 1.90
N ALA A 151 -14.93 -0.73 1.23
CA ALA A 151 -15.57 0.58 1.30
C ALA A 151 -17.05 0.41 1.68
N LYS A 152 -17.53 1.20 2.63
CA LYS A 152 -18.91 1.16 3.11
C LYS A 152 -19.58 2.47 2.72
N GLN A 153 -20.69 2.39 1.98
CA GLN A 153 -21.41 3.57 1.50
C GLN A 153 -22.90 3.27 1.33
N GLY A 154 -23.75 4.08 1.94
CA GLY A 154 -25.21 4.02 1.73
C GLY A 154 -25.85 2.67 2.06
N GLY A 155 -25.33 1.92 3.05
CA GLY A 155 -25.83 0.59 3.40
C GLY A 155 -25.32 -0.54 2.50
N LEU A 156 -24.46 -0.23 1.54
CA LEU A 156 -23.74 -1.17 0.68
C LEU A 156 -22.32 -1.34 1.17
N ILE A 157 -21.74 -2.52 0.94
CA ILE A 157 -20.32 -2.78 1.18
C ILE A 157 -19.68 -3.20 -0.15
N PHE A 158 -18.73 -2.40 -0.60
CA PHE A 158 -17.91 -2.68 -1.76
C PHE A 158 -16.61 -3.35 -1.31
N VAL A 159 -16.38 -4.56 -1.77
CA VAL A 159 -15.18 -5.34 -1.47
C VAL A 159 -14.37 -5.50 -2.74
N THR A 160 -13.19 -4.92 -2.78
CA THR A 160 -12.24 -5.22 -3.86
C THR A 160 -11.52 -6.50 -3.51
N LEU A 161 -11.79 -7.56 -4.26
CA LEU A 161 -11.15 -8.86 -4.13
C LEU A 161 -9.94 -8.93 -5.06
N ARG A 162 -8.84 -9.51 -4.57
CA ARG A 162 -7.58 -9.66 -5.30
C ARG A 162 -7.19 -11.12 -5.47
N ARG A 163 -6.81 -11.50 -6.68
CA ARG A 163 -6.14 -12.78 -6.98
C ARG A 163 -4.96 -12.50 -7.92
N GLY A 164 -3.74 -12.62 -7.40
CA GLY A 164 -2.54 -12.17 -8.13
C GLY A 164 -2.58 -10.65 -8.35
N LEU A 165 -2.53 -10.22 -9.61
CA LEU A 165 -2.66 -8.82 -10.03
C LEU A 165 -4.11 -8.42 -10.34
N ASN A 166 -4.97 -9.39 -10.57
CA ASN A 166 -6.34 -9.14 -10.98
C ASN A 166 -7.18 -8.72 -9.78
N LEU A 167 -8.02 -7.72 -9.99
CA LEU A 167 -8.93 -7.15 -9.02
C LEU A 167 -10.37 -7.30 -9.52
N MET A 168 -11.29 -7.57 -8.60
CA MET A 168 -12.72 -7.63 -8.85
C MET A 168 -13.44 -6.84 -7.78
N GLN A 169 -14.35 -5.96 -8.16
CA GLN A 169 -15.27 -5.34 -7.21
C GLN A 169 -16.44 -6.29 -6.95
N CYS A 170 -16.68 -6.60 -5.67
CA CYS A 170 -17.82 -7.39 -5.23
C CYS A 170 -18.71 -6.50 -4.37
N LEU A 171 -20.01 -6.50 -4.66
CA LEU A 171 -21.01 -5.70 -3.98
C LEU A 171 -21.82 -6.56 -3.02
N LEU A 172 -21.81 -6.20 -1.75
CA LEU A 172 -22.70 -6.75 -0.72
C LEU A 172 -23.83 -5.77 -0.46
N SER A 173 -25.07 -6.23 -0.59
CA SER A 173 -26.28 -5.44 -0.37
C SER A 173 -27.24 -6.13 0.61
N GLY A 174 -28.25 -5.40 1.06
CA GLY A 174 -29.33 -5.95 1.87
C GLY A 174 -28.87 -6.67 3.14
N LYS A 175 -29.29 -7.93 3.31
CA LYS A 175 -28.94 -8.76 4.47
C LYS A 175 -27.45 -9.08 4.54
N LEU A 176 -26.78 -9.27 3.39
CA LEU A 176 -25.35 -9.60 3.33
C LEU A 176 -24.49 -8.49 3.92
N ALA A 177 -24.79 -7.23 3.60
CA ALA A 177 -24.05 -6.06 4.11
C ALA A 177 -24.20 -5.84 5.62
N LYS A 178 -25.20 -6.45 6.24
CA LYS A 178 -25.52 -6.31 7.68
C LYS A 178 -24.97 -7.45 8.53
N THR A 179 -24.31 -8.44 7.94
CA THR A 179 -23.73 -9.58 8.66
C THR A 179 -22.52 -9.15 9.48
N TYR A 180 -22.28 -9.84 10.61
CA TYR A 180 -21.12 -9.65 11.44
C TYR A 180 -19.81 -9.76 10.61
N ASP A 181 -19.70 -10.77 9.76
CA ASP A 181 -18.55 -11.02 8.92
C ASP A 181 -18.28 -9.90 7.90
N ALA A 182 -19.32 -9.34 7.30
CA ALA A 182 -19.18 -8.22 6.38
C ALA A 182 -18.80 -6.91 7.10
N LEU A 183 -19.37 -6.66 8.29
CA LEU A 183 -19.08 -5.46 9.08
C LEU A 183 -17.67 -5.46 9.66
N THR A 184 -17.15 -6.65 9.99
CA THR A 184 -15.80 -6.82 10.59
C THR A 184 -14.73 -7.24 9.56
N LEU A 185 -15.06 -7.19 8.28
CA LEU A 185 -14.17 -7.63 7.21
C LEU A 185 -12.89 -6.82 7.17
N ALA A 186 -11.75 -7.50 7.29
CA ALA A 186 -10.42 -6.90 7.28
C ALA A 186 -9.69 -7.17 5.96
N ARG A 187 -8.78 -6.26 5.60
CA ARG A 187 -7.85 -6.45 4.48
C ARG A 187 -7.05 -7.75 4.66
N GLU A 188 -6.75 -8.46 3.56
CA GLU A 188 -6.07 -9.76 3.51
C GLU A 188 -6.92 -10.96 3.98
N THR A 189 -8.19 -10.78 4.38
CA THR A 189 -9.11 -11.90 4.57
C THR A 189 -9.24 -12.67 3.27
N SER A 190 -9.11 -14.01 3.34
CA SER A 190 -9.37 -14.90 2.20
C SER A 190 -10.84 -15.27 2.18
N MET A 191 -11.50 -15.05 1.07
CA MET A 191 -12.93 -15.33 0.94
C MET A 191 -13.34 -15.63 -0.48
N GLU A 192 -14.56 -16.09 -0.63
CA GLU A 192 -15.22 -16.30 -1.90
C GLU A 192 -16.57 -15.62 -1.92
N PHE A 193 -16.93 -15.15 -3.10
CA PHE A 193 -18.19 -14.53 -3.42
C PHE A 193 -18.92 -15.35 -4.48
N TYR A 194 -20.20 -15.42 -4.33
CA TYR A 194 -21.13 -16.05 -5.26
C TYR A 194 -22.12 -14.99 -5.73
N GLY A 195 -22.43 -14.97 -7.01
CA GLY A 195 -23.34 -14.00 -7.57
C GLY A 195 -23.23 -13.85 -9.07
N GLU A 196 -23.80 -12.77 -9.58
CA GLU A 196 -23.83 -12.45 -11.01
C GLU A 196 -22.91 -11.28 -11.33
N LEU A 197 -22.34 -11.30 -12.54
CA LEU A 197 -21.52 -10.20 -13.04
C LEU A 197 -22.38 -9.14 -13.70
N TRP A 198 -22.14 -7.88 -13.31
CA TRP A 198 -22.86 -6.72 -13.81
C TRP A 198 -21.92 -5.69 -14.43
N GLU A 199 -22.41 -4.94 -15.40
CA GLU A 199 -21.73 -3.74 -15.88
C GLU A 199 -21.78 -2.67 -14.79
N VAL A 200 -20.67 -1.93 -14.66
CA VAL A 200 -20.59 -0.81 -13.72
C VAL A 200 -21.52 0.32 -14.18
N PRO A 201 -22.32 0.95 -13.32
CA PRO A 201 -23.15 2.07 -13.67
C PRO A 201 -22.38 3.22 -14.34
N ALA A 202 -23.01 3.93 -15.26
CA ALA A 202 -22.39 5.04 -15.96
C ALA A 202 -21.85 6.11 -14.98
N GLY A 203 -20.60 6.49 -15.13
CA GLY A 203 -19.92 7.44 -14.26
C GLY A 203 -19.26 6.84 -13.01
N ALA A 204 -19.42 5.53 -12.74
CA ALA A 204 -18.67 4.79 -11.73
C ALA A 204 -17.50 4.05 -12.38
N HIS A 205 -16.47 3.73 -11.58
CA HIS A 205 -15.30 3.00 -12.02
C HIS A 205 -15.05 1.80 -11.11
N ALA A 206 -14.88 0.64 -11.72
CA ALA A 206 -14.46 -0.58 -11.03
C ALA A 206 -13.39 -1.32 -11.88
N PRO A 207 -12.58 -2.19 -11.28
CA PRO A 207 -11.66 -3.03 -12.03
C PRO A 207 -12.40 -3.83 -13.11
N LEU A 208 -11.85 -3.88 -14.31
CA LEU A 208 -12.41 -4.57 -15.46
C LEU A 208 -13.76 -4.02 -15.96
N ASP A 209 -14.17 -2.82 -15.54
CA ASP A 209 -15.45 -2.17 -15.86
C ASP A 209 -16.67 -3.04 -15.53
N ARG A 210 -16.57 -3.86 -14.48
CA ARG A 210 -17.63 -4.74 -14.02
C ARG A 210 -17.56 -5.00 -12.53
N GLU A 211 -18.69 -5.42 -11.98
CA GLU A 211 -18.79 -5.78 -10.57
C GLU A 211 -19.58 -7.06 -10.38
N LEU A 212 -19.29 -7.80 -9.30
CA LEU A 212 -20.01 -8.98 -8.91
C LEU A 212 -21.06 -8.59 -7.86
N HIS A 213 -22.34 -8.68 -8.18
CA HIS A 213 -23.42 -8.54 -7.21
C HIS A 213 -23.59 -9.85 -6.47
N ALA A 214 -23.15 -9.86 -5.21
CA ALA A 214 -23.15 -11.07 -4.41
C ALA A 214 -24.54 -11.43 -3.90
N ASP A 215 -24.91 -12.69 -4.07
CA ASP A 215 -26.07 -13.35 -3.42
C ASP A 215 -25.64 -14.12 -2.16
N TYR A 216 -24.38 -14.57 -2.12
CA TYR A 216 -23.78 -15.26 -0.98
C TYR A 216 -22.27 -14.99 -0.92
N PHE A 217 -21.69 -15.12 0.26
CA PHE A 217 -20.23 -15.13 0.45
C PHE A 217 -19.83 -16.07 1.58
N ARG A 218 -18.60 -16.56 1.51
CA ARG A 218 -17.99 -17.38 2.55
C ARG A 218 -16.58 -16.90 2.86
N ILE A 219 -16.27 -16.77 4.15
CA ILE A 219 -14.90 -16.52 4.59
C ILE A 219 -14.17 -17.88 4.66
N ILE A 220 -13.05 -17.96 3.94
CA ILE A 220 -12.14 -19.12 3.95
C ILE A 220 -11.20 -19.00 5.16
N ALA A 221 -10.58 -17.82 5.33
CA ALA A 221 -9.70 -17.54 6.46
C ALA A 221 -9.75 -16.05 6.79
N LYS A 222 -10.02 -15.71 8.05
CA LYS A 222 -10.01 -14.32 8.54
C LYS A 222 -8.58 -13.81 8.67
N ALA A 223 -8.35 -12.57 8.25
CA ALA A 223 -7.13 -11.86 8.58
C ALA A 223 -7.17 -11.37 10.03
N PRO A 224 -6.03 -11.25 10.72
CA PRO A 224 -5.95 -10.64 12.03
C PRO A 224 -6.49 -9.21 12.03
N GLY A 225 -7.14 -8.81 13.12
CA GLY A 225 -7.58 -7.46 13.40
C GLY A 225 -6.70 -6.77 14.44
N GLY A 226 -7.04 -5.52 14.80
CA GLY A 226 -6.32 -4.76 15.82
C GLY A 226 -4.86 -4.49 15.42
N ASP A 227 -3.96 -4.58 16.38
CA ASP A 227 -2.53 -4.27 16.20
C ASP A 227 -1.84 -5.21 15.22
N ASP A 228 -2.30 -6.46 15.12
CA ASP A 228 -1.79 -7.45 14.17
C ASP A 228 -2.39 -7.33 12.77
N SER A 229 -3.29 -6.37 12.55
CA SER A 229 -3.87 -6.14 11.24
C SER A 229 -2.81 -5.79 10.19
N PHE A 230 -3.05 -6.21 8.96
CA PHE A 230 -2.14 -5.93 7.85
C PHE A 230 -1.82 -4.43 7.72
N VAL A 231 -2.82 -3.57 7.89
CA VAL A 231 -2.67 -2.12 7.74
C VAL A 231 -1.79 -1.52 8.85
N ASN A 232 -1.90 -2.02 10.08
CA ASN A 232 -1.08 -1.55 11.20
C ASN A 232 0.34 -2.07 11.12
N ARG A 233 0.54 -3.29 10.63
CA ARG A 233 1.88 -3.89 10.49
C ARG A 233 2.66 -3.32 9.31
N VAL A 234 1.98 -2.99 8.21
CA VAL A 234 2.59 -2.41 7.00
C VAL A 234 1.73 -1.22 6.56
N PRO A 235 1.83 -0.06 7.23
CA PRO A 235 1.16 1.16 6.83
C PRO A 235 1.67 1.65 5.46
N GLU A 236 0.90 2.50 4.80
CA GLU A 236 1.24 3.00 3.44
C GLU A 236 2.56 3.80 3.41
N ASP A 237 2.87 4.47 4.51
CA ASP A 237 4.08 5.27 4.72
C ASP A 237 5.19 4.52 5.48
N ALA A 238 5.10 3.19 5.55
CA ALA A 238 6.09 2.36 6.23
C ALA A 238 7.50 2.63 5.74
N ASP A 239 8.44 2.74 6.65
CA ASP A 239 9.85 2.94 6.35
C ASP A 239 10.49 1.70 5.68
N SER A 240 11.67 1.90 5.09
CA SER A 240 12.38 0.84 4.38
C SER A 240 12.75 -0.34 5.29
N ASN A 241 13.07 -0.10 6.57
CA ASN A 241 13.43 -1.17 7.50
C ASN A 241 12.22 -2.04 7.83
N THR A 242 11.07 -1.43 8.08
CA THR A 242 9.80 -2.13 8.28
C THR A 242 9.44 -2.99 7.07
N LEU A 243 9.55 -2.44 5.85
CA LEU A 243 9.28 -3.17 4.61
C LEU A 243 10.22 -4.34 4.38
N LEU A 244 11.52 -4.20 4.73
CA LEU A 244 12.50 -5.27 4.61
C LEU A 244 12.30 -6.36 5.65
N ASN A 245 12.05 -6.01 6.91
CA ASN A 245 11.83 -6.95 8.00
C ASN A 245 10.51 -7.71 7.87
N LEU A 246 9.46 -7.06 7.35
CA LEU A 246 8.16 -7.67 7.10
C LEU A 246 7.95 -7.99 5.61
N ARG A 247 8.96 -8.45 4.92
CA ARG A 247 8.95 -8.67 3.48
C ARG A 247 7.79 -9.53 2.99
N HIS A 248 7.43 -10.58 3.72
CA HIS A 248 6.30 -11.46 3.41
C HIS A 248 4.93 -10.74 3.43
N LEU A 249 4.80 -9.64 4.17
CA LEU A 249 3.64 -8.75 4.15
C LEU A 249 3.82 -7.64 3.11
N ALA A 250 5.00 -7.01 3.06
CA ALA A 250 5.31 -5.93 2.13
C ALA A 250 5.06 -6.35 0.66
N LEU A 251 5.38 -7.59 0.28
CA LEU A 251 5.11 -8.13 -1.07
C LEU A 251 3.62 -8.20 -1.42
N ARG A 252 2.71 -8.09 -0.46
CA ARG A 252 1.26 -8.02 -0.69
C ARG A 252 0.77 -6.60 -1.00
N CYS A 253 1.61 -5.58 -0.75
CA CYS A 253 1.33 -4.20 -1.15
C CYS A 253 1.40 -4.03 -2.66
N ASP A 254 0.70 -3.03 -3.20
CA ASP A 254 0.53 -2.85 -4.64
C ASP A 254 1.85 -2.64 -5.38
N LYS A 255 2.69 -1.73 -4.90
CA LYS A 255 3.97 -1.40 -5.54
C LYS A 255 4.97 -2.57 -5.54
N PRO A 256 5.29 -3.24 -4.42
CA PRO A 256 6.18 -4.41 -4.44
C PRO A 256 5.64 -5.56 -5.28
N ARG A 257 4.32 -5.79 -5.27
CA ARG A 257 3.66 -6.81 -6.09
C ARG A 257 3.83 -6.50 -7.59
N ALA A 258 3.59 -5.26 -8.00
CA ALA A 258 3.77 -4.83 -9.38
C ALA A 258 5.23 -4.97 -9.83
N ILE A 259 6.21 -4.66 -8.97
CA ILE A 259 7.63 -4.86 -9.27
C ILE A 259 7.92 -6.34 -9.52
N MET A 260 7.40 -7.26 -8.69
CA MET A 260 7.60 -8.69 -8.89
C MET A 260 7.03 -9.18 -10.22
N PHE A 261 5.86 -8.67 -10.61
CA PHE A 261 5.25 -8.99 -11.89
C PHE A 261 6.04 -8.45 -13.08
N VAL A 262 6.48 -7.18 -13.02
CA VAL A 262 7.30 -6.59 -14.09
C VAL A 262 8.60 -7.39 -14.27
N ARG A 263 9.20 -7.88 -13.19
CA ARG A 263 10.38 -8.75 -13.27
C ARG A 263 10.10 -10.06 -13.99
N ASP A 264 9.00 -10.72 -13.69
CA ASP A 264 8.58 -11.97 -14.36
C ASP A 264 8.37 -11.74 -15.87
N VAL A 265 7.63 -10.69 -16.24
CA VAL A 265 7.39 -10.33 -17.64
C VAL A 265 8.69 -10.00 -18.37
N LEU A 266 9.58 -9.24 -17.72
CA LEU A 266 10.86 -8.86 -18.30
C LEU A 266 11.76 -10.09 -18.54
N GLU A 267 11.87 -11.00 -17.58
CA GLU A 267 12.65 -12.22 -17.71
C GLU A 267 12.08 -13.11 -18.81
N SER A 268 10.76 -13.26 -18.87
CA SER A 268 10.07 -14.00 -19.93
C SER A 268 10.30 -13.39 -21.31
N ALA A 269 10.28 -12.06 -21.42
CA ALA A 269 10.55 -11.36 -22.68
C ALA A 269 11.97 -11.61 -23.18
N PHE A 270 12.98 -11.55 -22.28
CA PHE A 270 14.35 -11.89 -22.65
C PHE A 270 14.49 -13.34 -23.12
N HIS A 271 13.86 -14.28 -22.42
CA HIS A 271 13.87 -15.68 -22.85
C HIS A 271 13.23 -15.87 -24.22
N THR A 272 12.15 -15.19 -24.52
CA THR A 272 11.48 -15.24 -25.83
C THR A 272 12.39 -14.66 -26.90
N ALA A 273 12.92 -13.46 -26.71
CA ALA A 273 13.78 -12.79 -27.68
C ALA A 273 15.04 -13.61 -28.02
N TYR A 274 15.71 -14.20 -27.03
CA TYR A 274 16.90 -15.03 -27.29
C TYR A 274 16.55 -16.33 -28.00
N ARG A 275 15.40 -16.96 -27.71
CA ARG A 275 14.94 -18.13 -28.44
C ARG A 275 14.62 -17.84 -29.92
N GLU A 276 14.02 -16.69 -30.20
CA GLU A 276 13.76 -16.22 -31.57
C GLU A 276 15.05 -15.98 -32.35
N LEU A 277 16.13 -15.59 -31.66
CA LEU A 277 17.47 -15.44 -32.24
C LEU A 277 18.28 -16.75 -32.26
N ASP A 278 17.66 -17.89 -31.94
CA ASP A 278 18.26 -19.23 -31.89
C ASP A 278 19.30 -19.47 -30.78
N PHE A 279 19.39 -18.57 -29.78
CA PHE A 279 20.25 -18.80 -28.63
C PHE A 279 19.73 -19.93 -27.73
N LYS A 280 20.62 -20.71 -27.18
CA LYS A 280 20.31 -21.80 -26.24
C LYS A 280 20.51 -21.34 -24.80
N LYS A 281 19.50 -21.56 -23.94
CA LYS A 281 19.61 -21.25 -22.50
C LYS A 281 20.54 -22.25 -21.82
N VAL A 282 21.49 -21.74 -21.06
CA VAL A 282 22.39 -22.51 -20.18
C VAL A 282 22.18 -22.08 -18.74
N SER A 283 22.30 -23.00 -17.80
CA SER A 283 22.21 -22.72 -16.35
C SER A 283 23.55 -23.05 -15.69
N PRO A 284 24.46 -22.08 -15.57
CA PRO A 284 25.77 -22.24 -14.95
C PRO A 284 25.66 -22.44 -13.44
N PRO A 285 26.65 -23.10 -12.80
CA PRO A 285 26.70 -23.24 -11.36
C PRO A 285 26.93 -21.90 -10.66
N ALA A 286 26.19 -21.65 -9.57
CA ALA A 286 26.40 -20.48 -8.71
C ALA A 286 27.57 -20.65 -7.73
N LEU A 287 27.89 -21.88 -7.36
CA LEU A 287 29.03 -22.24 -6.50
C LEU A 287 30.17 -22.78 -7.37
N VAL A 288 31.33 -22.13 -7.28
CA VAL A 288 32.47 -22.42 -8.12
C VAL A 288 33.75 -22.56 -7.30
N GLN A 289 34.70 -23.33 -7.80
CA GLN A 289 35.98 -23.54 -7.16
C GLN A 289 37.05 -22.50 -7.56
N THR A 290 36.87 -21.85 -8.71
CA THR A 290 37.84 -20.94 -9.29
C THR A 290 37.33 -19.51 -9.35
N GLN A 291 38.28 -18.58 -9.32
CA GLN A 291 38.04 -17.15 -9.53
C GLN A 291 38.20 -16.83 -11.02
N VAL A 292 37.27 -16.10 -11.59
CA VAL A 292 37.25 -15.79 -13.03
C VAL A 292 38.07 -14.54 -13.36
N GLU A 293 37.96 -13.49 -12.55
CA GLU A 293 38.66 -12.23 -12.78
C GLU A 293 39.52 -11.87 -11.58
N GLY A 294 40.82 -11.63 -11.83
CA GLY A 294 41.83 -11.39 -10.81
C GLY A 294 41.78 -9.99 -10.18
N GLY A 295 40.68 -9.56 -9.66
CA GLY A 295 40.57 -8.21 -9.05
C GLY A 295 39.28 -8.01 -8.22
N ALA A 296 38.32 -8.85 -8.37
CA ALA A 296 37.05 -8.71 -7.61
C ALA A 296 37.09 -9.51 -6.31
N THR A 297 36.59 -8.92 -5.24
CA THR A 297 36.43 -9.63 -3.97
C THR A 297 35.25 -10.60 -4.07
N LEU A 298 35.53 -11.90 -3.82
CA LEU A 298 34.55 -12.96 -3.86
C LEU A 298 34.02 -13.29 -2.47
N PHE A 299 32.75 -13.71 -2.41
CA PHE A 299 32.22 -14.38 -1.23
C PHE A 299 32.82 -15.79 -1.16
N THR A 300 33.66 -16.01 -0.17
CA THR A 300 34.36 -17.29 0.08
C THR A 300 33.63 -18.09 1.14
N LEU A 301 33.48 -19.38 0.93
CA LEU A 301 32.94 -20.32 1.90
C LEU A 301 33.77 -21.57 2.01
N ASN A 302 33.72 -22.27 3.12
CA ASN A 302 34.31 -23.58 3.30
C ASN A 302 33.34 -24.65 2.84
N TYR A 303 33.71 -25.42 1.86
CA TYR A 303 32.92 -26.51 1.30
C TYR A 303 33.69 -27.83 1.46
N TYR A 304 33.30 -28.61 2.46
CA TYR A 304 33.98 -29.87 2.81
C TYR A 304 35.50 -29.77 3.03
N GLY A 305 35.98 -28.68 3.61
CA GLY A 305 37.40 -28.45 3.87
C GLY A 305 38.15 -27.73 2.74
N GLU A 306 37.51 -27.52 1.59
CA GLU A 306 38.08 -26.77 0.46
C GLU A 306 37.44 -25.39 0.34
N LYS A 307 38.14 -24.48 -0.33
CA LYS A 307 37.57 -23.14 -0.62
C LYS A 307 36.64 -23.22 -1.82
N ALA A 308 35.43 -22.68 -1.64
CA ALA A 308 34.51 -22.46 -2.73
C ALA A 308 34.08 -20.99 -2.74
N PHE A 309 33.57 -20.53 -3.88
CA PHE A 309 33.21 -19.14 -4.10
C PHE A 309 31.79 -19.05 -4.68
N LEU A 310 31.07 -17.98 -4.36
CA LEU A 310 29.89 -17.59 -5.12
C LEU A 310 30.36 -16.90 -6.41
N THR A 311 29.85 -17.34 -7.55
CA THR A 311 30.27 -16.85 -8.86
C THR A 311 29.98 -15.38 -9.06
N GLN A 312 30.93 -14.65 -9.63
CA GLN A 312 30.74 -13.25 -10.03
C GLN A 312 30.31 -13.10 -11.51
N SER A 313 30.56 -14.13 -12.32
CA SER A 313 30.25 -14.15 -13.75
C SER A 313 29.96 -15.59 -14.18
N SER A 314 29.17 -15.71 -15.22
CA SER A 314 28.89 -16.98 -15.87
C SER A 314 29.73 -17.22 -17.13
N GLN A 315 30.63 -16.27 -17.45
CA GLN A 315 31.35 -16.22 -18.72
C GLN A 315 32.08 -17.53 -19.01
N LEU A 316 33.01 -17.95 -18.14
CA LEU A 316 33.82 -19.15 -18.39
C LEU A 316 32.99 -20.41 -18.62
N TYR A 317 31.88 -20.54 -17.89
CA TYR A 317 30.99 -21.69 -18.08
C TYR A 317 30.28 -21.64 -19.43
N LEU A 318 29.81 -20.46 -19.86
CA LEU A 318 29.21 -20.29 -21.18
C LEU A 318 30.21 -20.58 -22.29
N GLU A 319 31.45 -20.16 -22.17
CA GLU A 319 32.55 -20.44 -23.11
C GLU A 319 32.80 -21.96 -23.26
N THR A 320 32.66 -22.72 -22.18
CA THR A 320 32.86 -24.19 -22.25
C THR A 320 31.80 -24.92 -23.06
N VAL A 321 30.59 -24.34 -23.17
CA VAL A 321 29.45 -24.99 -23.89
C VAL A 321 29.26 -24.48 -25.30
N LEU A 322 29.92 -23.37 -25.71
CA LEU A 322 29.87 -22.81 -27.06
C LEU A 322 30.16 -23.83 -28.15
N PRO A 323 31.25 -24.66 -28.07
CA PRO A 323 31.56 -25.60 -29.14
C PRO A 323 30.48 -26.67 -29.35
N SER A 324 29.62 -26.92 -28.37
CA SER A 324 28.59 -27.95 -28.45
C SER A 324 27.21 -27.42 -28.74
N LEU A 325 26.90 -26.19 -28.30
CA LEU A 325 25.54 -25.62 -28.36
C LEU A 325 25.40 -24.45 -29.34
N GLY A 326 26.54 -23.86 -29.80
CA GLY A 326 26.52 -22.60 -30.56
C GLY A 326 26.24 -21.42 -29.63
N ASP A 327 25.52 -20.43 -30.10
CA ASP A 327 25.21 -19.22 -29.33
C ASP A 327 24.37 -19.53 -28.10
N VAL A 328 24.84 -19.05 -26.95
CA VAL A 328 24.24 -19.38 -25.65
C VAL A 328 24.03 -18.13 -24.79
N TYR A 329 23.06 -18.21 -23.90
CA TYR A 329 22.78 -17.16 -22.92
C TYR A 329 22.41 -17.75 -21.56
N CYS A 330 22.57 -16.93 -20.53
CA CYS A 330 21.98 -17.19 -19.22
C CYS A 330 21.43 -15.91 -18.58
N ILE A 331 20.47 -16.08 -17.70
CA ILE A 331 19.94 -15.04 -16.82
C ILE A 331 20.04 -15.61 -15.41
N GLU A 332 21.14 -15.28 -14.72
CA GLU A 332 21.48 -15.87 -13.43
C GLU A 332 21.99 -14.79 -12.45
N LYS A 333 22.11 -15.19 -11.19
CA LYS A 333 22.60 -14.30 -10.13
C LYS A 333 24.11 -14.24 -10.16
N SER A 334 24.66 -13.02 -10.08
CA SER A 334 26.09 -12.80 -9.84
C SER A 334 26.33 -12.18 -8.47
N PHE A 335 27.50 -12.45 -7.89
CA PHE A 335 27.84 -12.07 -6.52
C PHE A 335 29.19 -11.35 -6.51
N ARG A 336 29.23 -10.13 -5.96
CA ARG A 336 30.45 -9.34 -5.78
C ARG A 336 30.56 -8.92 -4.33
N ALA A 337 31.62 -9.33 -3.62
CA ALA A 337 31.85 -9.03 -2.21
C ALA A 337 32.54 -7.67 -2.02
N GLU A 338 32.26 -6.72 -2.89
CA GLU A 338 32.82 -5.37 -2.80
C GLU A 338 32.10 -4.57 -1.71
N LYS A 339 32.83 -3.72 -0.99
CA LYS A 339 32.25 -2.82 -0.02
C LYS A 339 31.37 -1.80 -0.74
N SER A 340 30.09 -1.78 -0.39
CA SER A 340 29.14 -0.79 -0.91
C SER A 340 29.44 0.57 -0.29
N LEU A 341 30.00 1.48 -1.07
CA LEU A 341 30.32 2.85 -0.63
C LEU A 341 29.25 3.85 -1.01
N THR A 342 28.29 3.48 -1.83
CA THR A 342 27.22 4.35 -2.30
C THR A 342 25.87 3.65 -2.27
N ARG A 343 24.76 4.42 -2.26
CA ARG A 343 23.39 3.89 -2.33
C ARG A 343 23.06 3.19 -3.66
N ARG A 344 23.95 3.28 -4.65
CA ARG A 344 23.79 2.65 -5.97
C ARG A 344 24.54 1.33 -6.10
N HIS A 345 25.45 1.03 -5.19
CA HIS A 345 26.19 -0.23 -5.18
C HIS A 345 25.39 -1.28 -4.40
N VAL A 346 25.10 -2.36 -5.07
CA VAL A 346 24.49 -3.57 -4.47
C VAL A 346 25.57 -4.64 -4.52
N SER A 347 26.04 -5.07 -3.37
CA SER A 347 27.15 -6.04 -3.26
C SER A 347 26.80 -7.44 -3.76
N HIS A 348 25.53 -7.69 -4.07
CA HIS A 348 25.07 -9.01 -4.55
C HIS A 348 23.68 -8.90 -5.21
N LEU A 349 23.39 -9.86 -6.08
CA LEU A 349 22.04 -10.20 -6.53
C LEU A 349 21.40 -9.22 -7.51
N ILE A 350 22.04 -8.97 -8.60
CA ILE A 350 21.31 -8.57 -9.81
C ILE A 350 21.24 -9.83 -10.69
N PRO A 351 20.09 -10.19 -11.26
CA PRO A 351 20.08 -11.12 -12.36
C PRO A 351 21.02 -10.57 -13.42
N HIS A 352 22.16 -11.22 -13.59
CA HIS A 352 23.15 -10.83 -14.59
C HIS A 352 22.84 -11.61 -15.86
N MET A 353 22.62 -10.88 -16.93
CA MET A 353 22.48 -11.47 -18.25
C MET A 353 23.85 -11.58 -18.88
N SER A 354 24.28 -12.81 -19.13
CA SER A 354 25.51 -13.10 -19.86
C SER A 354 25.18 -13.72 -21.20
N LEU A 355 25.86 -13.26 -22.22
CA LEU A 355 25.76 -13.71 -23.60
C LEU A 355 27.13 -14.20 -24.04
N ALA A 356 27.17 -15.32 -24.74
CA ALA A 356 28.36 -15.78 -25.45
C ALA A 356 27.96 -16.16 -26.88
N LEU A 357 28.72 -15.68 -27.82
CA LEU A 357 28.56 -15.92 -29.25
C LEU A 357 29.66 -16.91 -29.72
N ALA A 358 29.26 -17.85 -30.59
CA ALA A 358 30.15 -18.84 -31.18
C ALA A 358 31.09 -18.24 -32.19
#